data_2b27b8a6d9e299b37df276aa3dc8b7eb
#
_entry.id   2b27b8a6d9e299b37df276aa3dc8b7eb
#
_cell.length_a   1.000
_cell.length_b   1.000
_cell.length_c   1.000
_cell.angle_alpha   90.00
_cell.angle_beta   90.00
_cell.angle_gamma   90.00
#
_symmetry.space_group_name_H-M   'P 1'
#
loop_
_entity.id
_entity.type
_entity.pdbx_description
1 polymer ?
#
loop_
_entity_poly.entity_id
_entity_poly.type
_entity_poly.pdbx_seq_one_letter_code
_entity_poly.pdbx_strand_id
1 'polypeptide(L)'
;MDKIARLRDRRTNVTDFRRLMGEVGMLLGYDALANARVKSVKVRTPMGVCNSKALGQELVFVAILRAGLGMLDGLIKLHPEAKMAHIGIYRDEETLKPVKYYVRLPEDVAEDLVVIVDPMLATGGSAVEAVEIVKSRGARHICF
;
A
#
# COMPACT_ATOMS: atom_id res chain seq x y z
N MET A 1 11.97 -14.80 -3.56
CA MET A 1 11.26 -16.10 -3.29
C MET A 1 11.51 -16.62 -1.87
N ASP A 2 12.72 -16.53 -1.32
CA ASP A 2 13.04 -17.01 0.04
C ASP A 2 12.11 -16.48 1.14
N LYS A 3 11.90 -15.16 1.20
CA LYS A 3 11.02 -14.53 2.22
C LYS A 3 9.58 -15.06 2.17
N ILE A 4 9.04 -15.30 0.97
CA ILE A 4 7.69 -15.84 0.81
C ILE A 4 7.63 -17.28 1.32
N ALA A 5 8.63 -18.10 1.03
CA ALA A 5 8.69 -19.46 1.54
C ALA A 5 8.69 -19.49 3.07
N ARG A 6 9.48 -18.61 3.69
CA ARG A 6 9.54 -18.45 5.15
C ARG A 6 8.23 -17.94 5.75
N LEU A 7 7.57 -16.95 5.12
CA LEU A 7 6.25 -16.48 5.55
C LEU A 7 5.20 -17.59 5.54
N ARG A 8 5.30 -18.53 4.61
CA ARG A 8 4.35 -19.64 4.45
C ARG A 8 4.67 -20.85 5.36
N ASP A 9 5.85 -20.87 5.98
CA ASP A 9 6.21 -21.97 6.89
C ASP A 9 5.45 -21.81 8.22
N ARG A 10 4.65 -22.82 8.58
CA ARG A 10 3.90 -22.85 9.84
C ARG A 10 4.78 -22.76 11.08
N ARG A 11 6.08 -23.00 10.97
CA ARG A 11 7.05 -22.90 12.06
C ARG A 11 7.58 -21.48 12.26
N THR A 12 7.30 -20.56 11.35
CA THR A 12 7.72 -19.17 11.48
C THR A 12 7.03 -18.55 12.69
N ASN A 13 7.84 -18.08 13.63
CA ASN A 13 7.34 -17.41 14.83
C ASN A 13 6.78 -16.02 14.51
N VAL A 14 6.02 -15.44 15.45
CA VAL A 14 5.33 -14.15 15.26
C VAL A 14 6.29 -13.00 14.95
N THR A 15 7.44 -12.98 15.59
CA THR A 15 8.47 -11.93 15.40
C THR A 15 9.02 -11.95 13.97
N ASP A 16 9.43 -13.13 13.51
CA ASP A 16 9.92 -13.31 12.15
C ASP A 16 8.82 -13.07 11.12
N PHE A 17 7.59 -13.51 11.37
CA PHE A 17 6.46 -13.26 10.49
C PHE A 17 6.24 -11.75 10.29
N ARG A 18 6.17 -10.97 11.36
CA ARG A 18 6.01 -9.50 11.28
C ARG A 18 7.15 -8.84 10.52
N ARG A 19 8.40 -9.21 10.83
CA ARG A 19 9.57 -8.68 10.15
C ARG A 19 9.52 -8.98 8.65
N LEU A 20 9.29 -10.25 8.29
CA LEU A 20 9.21 -10.69 6.89
C LEU A 20 8.05 -10.02 6.13
N MET A 21 6.91 -9.81 6.80
CA MET A 21 5.76 -9.13 6.20
C MET A 21 6.11 -7.68 5.83
N GLY A 22 6.77 -6.94 6.71
CA GLY A 22 7.25 -5.59 6.41
C GLY A 22 8.30 -5.56 5.30
N GLU A 23 9.24 -6.52 5.30
CA GLU A 23 10.27 -6.64 4.27
C GLU A 23 9.65 -6.93 2.88
N VAL A 24 8.66 -7.83 2.82
CA VAL A 24 7.92 -8.14 1.59
C VAL A 24 7.09 -6.93 1.15
N GLY A 25 6.41 -6.26 2.09
CA GLY A 25 5.67 -5.04 1.81
C GLY A 25 6.56 -3.96 1.18
N MET A 26 7.76 -3.74 1.71
CA MET A 26 8.73 -2.80 1.16
C MET A 26 9.17 -3.17 -0.26
N LEU A 27 9.48 -4.44 -0.53
CA LEU A 27 9.91 -4.91 -1.86
C LEU A 27 8.79 -4.78 -2.89
N LEU A 28 7.56 -5.19 -2.54
CA LEU A 28 6.39 -5.04 -3.41
C LEU A 28 6.04 -3.55 -3.61
N GLY A 29 6.20 -2.73 -2.58
CA GLY A 29 6.03 -1.29 -2.68
C GLY A 29 7.01 -0.65 -3.65
N TYR A 30 8.27 -1.08 -3.67
CA TYR A 30 9.24 -0.63 -4.66
C TYR A 30 8.78 -0.94 -6.10
N ASP A 31 8.30 -2.16 -6.36
CA ASP A 31 7.78 -2.55 -7.66
C ASP A 31 6.49 -1.77 -8.02
N ALA A 32 5.59 -1.59 -7.06
CA ALA A 32 4.36 -0.82 -7.26
C ALA A 32 4.64 0.66 -7.62
N LEU A 33 5.71 1.24 -7.09
CA LEU A 33 6.11 2.61 -7.35
C LEU A 33 6.97 2.78 -8.61
N ALA A 34 7.39 1.71 -9.28
CA ALA A 34 8.25 1.78 -10.47
C ALA A 34 7.66 2.62 -11.60
N ASN A 35 6.33 2.66 -11.72
CA ASN A 35 5.60 3.43 -12.72
C ASN A 35 4.99 4.74 -12.16
N ALA A 36 5.39 5.18 -10.96
CA ALA A 36 4.93 6.44 -10.41
C ALA A 36 5.36 7.62 -11.29
N ARG A 37 4.47 8.62 -11.43
CA ARG A 37 4.78 9.83 -12.20
C ARG A 37 5.94 10.58 -11.56
N VAL A 38 6.87 11.02 -12.38
CA VAL A 38 8.00 11.84 -11.96
C VAL A 38 7.98 13.20 -12.64
N LYS A 39 8.50 14.22 -11.95
CA LYS A 39 8.70 15.59 -12.49
C LYS A 39 10.16 15.96 -12.47
N SER A 40 10.58 16.79 -13.43
CA SER A 40 11.93 17.35 -13.45
C SER A 40 12.07 18.44 -12.39
N VAL A 41 13.14 18.39 -11.62
CA VAL A 41 13.47 19.35 -10.57
C VAL A 41 14.93 19.78 -10.71
N LYS A 42 15.23 21.04 -10.36
CA LYS A 42 16.62 21.52 -10.22
C LYS A 42 17.09 21.26 -8.80
N VAL A 43 18.19 20.56 -8.65
CA VAL A 43 18.79 20.25 -7.36
C VAL A 43 20.15 20.95 -7.27
N ARG A 44 20.39 21.63 -6.15
CA ARG A 44 21.71 22.20 -5.84
C ARG A 44 22.50 21.18 -5.05
N THR A 45 23.59 20.70 -5.63
CA THR A 45 24.54 19.81 -4.99
C THR A 45 25.79 20.55 -4.57
N PRO A 46 26.70 19.99 -3.76
CA PRO A 46 28.00 20.59 -3.48
C PRO A 46 28.84 20.88 -4.73
N MET A 47 28.60 20.15 -5.83
CA MET A 47 29.34 20.31 -7.10
C MET A 47 28.68 21.26 -8.08
N GLY A 48 27.46 21.78 -7.76
CA GLY A 48 26.73 22.69 -8.62
C GLY A 48 25.26 22.34 -8.76
N VAL A 49 24.58 23.03 -9.69
CA VAL A 49 23.16 22.81 -9.98
C VAL A 49 23.03 21.76 -11.08
N CYS A 50 22.20 20.75 -10.84
CA CYS A 50 21.88 19.73 -11.83
C CYS A 50 20.35 19.53 -11.98
N ASN A 51 19.93 18.97 -13.11
CA ASN A 51 18.57 18.50 -13.30
C ASN A 51 18.43 17.09 -12.74
N SER A 52 17.36 16.85 -12.00
CA SER A 52 17.04 15.55 -11.42
C SER A 52 15.54 15.27 -11.57
N LYS A 53 15.09 14.13 -11.06
CA LYS A 53 13.69 13.73 -11.04
C LYS A 53 13.24 13.55 -9.59
N ALA A 54 12.01 13.98 -9.31
CA ALA A 54 11.31 13.72 -8.05
C ALA A 54 9.93 13.15 -8.34
N LEU A 55 9.26 12.60 -7.35
CA LEU A 55 7.87 12.19 -7.51
C LEU A 55 7.03 13.37 -7.97
N GLY A 56 6.19 13.14 -8.96
CA GLY A 56 5.30 14.13 -9.58
C GLY A 56 3.87 14.09 -9.02
N GLN A 57 3.62 13.23 -8.06
CA GLN A 57 2.32 13.02 -7.42
C GLN A 57 2.53 12.62 -5.96
N GLU A 58 1.52 12.79 -5.13
CA GLU A 58 1.55 12.30 -3.76
C GLU A 58 1.21 10.81 -3.73
N LEU A 59 1.61 10.14 -2.65
CA LEU A 59 1.34 8.73 -2.42
C LEU A 59 0.36 8.58 -1.26
N VAL A 60 -0.59 7.67 -1.42
CA VAL A 60 -1.52 7.26 -0.36
C VAL A 60 -1.42 5.76 -0.19
N PHE A 61 -0.98 5.29 0.98
CA PHE A 61 -0.97 3.88 1.31
C PHE A 61 -2.23 3.53 2.08
N VAL A 62 -3.00 2.59 1.55
CA VAL A 62 -4.28 2.15 2.11
C VAL A 62 -4.14 0.71 2.59
N ALA A 63 -4.20 0.49 3.89
CA ALA A 63 -4.21 -0.86 4.45
C ALA A 63 -5.64 -1.38 4.64
N ILE A 64 -5.91 -2.58 4.11
CA ILE A 64 -7.13 -3.31 4.48
C ILE A 64 -6.91 -3.91 5.86
N LEU A 65 -7.71 -3.44 6.81
CA LEU A 65 -7.61 -3.84 8.21
C LEU A 65 -8.12 -5.28 8.41
N ARG A 66 -7.47 -6.07 9.21
CA ARG A 66 -6.28 -5.78 10.04
C ARG A 66 -4.98 -6.23 9.39
N ALA A 67 -5.05 -7.18 8.44
CA ALA A 67 -3.89 -7.89 7.89
C ALA A 67 -2.93 -6.96 7.12
N GLY A 68 -3.45 -5.96 6.40
CA GLY A 68 -2.65 -4.99 5.64
C GLY A 68 -1.67 -4.15 6.47
N LEU A 69 -1.90 -4.02 7.79
CA LEU A 69 -1.01 -3.26 8.67
C LEU A 69 0.44 -3.78 8.64
N GLY A 70 0.62 -5.10 8.58
CA GLY A 70 1.97 -5.67 8.54
C GLY A 70 2.77 -5.31 7.29
N MET A 71 2.09 -5.10 6.16
CA MET A 71 2.73 -4.64 4.91
C MET A 71 2.96 -3.12 4.94
N LEU A 72 2.02 -2.38 5.53
CA LEU A 72 2.08 -0.92 5.60
C LEU A 72 3.38 -0.43 6.26
N ASP A 73 3.85 -1.12 7.31
CA ASP A 73 5.12 -0.80 7.97
C ASP A 73 6.33 -0.80 7.02
N GLY A 74 6.29 -1.68 6.02
CA GLY A 74 7.31 -1.74 4.97
C GLY A 74 7.23 -0.58 3.98
N LEU A 75 6.02 -0.21 3.56
CA LEU A 75 5.79 0.90 2.64
C LEU A 75 6.16 2.25 3.26
N ILE A 76 5.83 2.45 4.54
CA ILE A 76 6.20 3.68 5.27
C ILE A 76 7.72 3.86 5.32
N LYS A 77 8.48 2.78 5.50
CA LYS A 77 9.95 2.84 5.47
C LYS A 77 10.47 3.20 4.08
N LEU A 78 9.79 2.77 3.03
CA LEU A 78 10.15 3.11 1.65
C LEU A 78 9.85 4.58 1.34
N HIS A 79 8.70 5.11 1.79
CA HIS A 79 8.30 6.49 1.57
C HIS A 79 7.56 7.06 2.78
N PRO A 80 8.29 7.60 3.77
CA PRO A 80 7.73 8.07 5.04
C PRO A 80 6.75 9.26 4.91
N GLU A 81 6.83 10.01 3.81
CA GLU A 81 5.99 11.17 3.56
C GLU A 81 4.61 10.83 2.98
N ALA A 82 4.37 9.56 2.63
CA ALA A 82 3.09 9.13 2.09
C ALA A 82 1.95 9.31 3.10
N LYS A 83 0.79 9.71 2.61
CA LYS A 83 -0.44 9.72 3.40
C LYS A 83 -0.84 8.29 3.75
N MET A 84 -1.29 8.07 4.97
CA MET A 84 -1.79 6.75 5.41
C MET A 84 -3.30 6.74 5.50
N ALA A 85 -3.89 5.65 5.04
CA ALA A 85 -5.32 5.44 5.08
C ALA A 85 -5.65 3.98 5.44
N HIS A 86 -6.87 3.77 5.90
CA HIS A 86 -7.29 2.46 6.38
C HIS A 86 -8.73 2.18 5.95
N ILE A 87 -8.97 0.96 5.51
CA ILE A 87 -10.29 0.44 5.19
C ILE A 87 -10.51 -0.83 6.00
N GLY A 88 -11.49 -0.80 6.90
CA GLY A 88 -11.91 -1.95 7.69
C GLY A 88 -13.01 -2.72 6.96
N ILE A 89 -12.70 -3.95 6.55
CA ILE A 89 -13.63 -4.86 5.90
C ILE A 89 -13.56 -6.19 6.62
N TYR A 90 -14.71 -6.78 6.94
CA TYR A 90 -14.79 -8.18 7.35
C TYR A 90 -15.74 -8.95 6.45
N ARG A 91 -15.64 -10.24 6.42
CA ARG A 91 -16.55 -11.10 5.71
C ARG A 91 -17.66 -11.52 6.66
N ASP A 92 -18.89 -11.21 6.32
CA ASP A 92 -20.05 -11.65 7.04
C ASP A 92 -20.14 -13.19 6.98
N GLU A 93 -20.33 -13.84 8.12
CA GLU A 93 -20.29 -15.31 8.23
C GLU A 93 -21.51 -15.97 7.59
N GLU A 94 -22.66 -15.30 7.58
CA GLU A 94 -23.92 -15.85 7.03
C GLU A 94 -24.01 -15.58 5.53
N THR A 95 -23.81 -14.34 5.10
CA THR A 95 -23.99 -13.91 3.71
C THR A 95 -22.75 -14.09 2.85
N LEU A 96 -21.59 -14.32 3.48
CA LEU A 96 -20.26 -14.38 2.87
C LEU A 96 -19.88 -13.13 2.09
N LYS A 97 -20.58 -12.02 2.27
CA LYS A 97 -20.31 -10.74 1.61
C LYS A 97 -19.34 -9.90 2.42
N PRO A 98 -18.54 -9.05 1.75
CA PRO A 98 -17.71 -8.07 2.45
C PRO A 98 -18.60 -7.00 3.10
N VAL A 99 -18.35 -6.73 4.36
CA VAL A 99 -19.00 -5.68 5.14
C VAL A 99 -17.95 -4.68 5.60
N LYS A 100 -18.13 -3.41 5.23
CA LYS A 100 -17.26 -2.32 5.67
C LYS A 100 -17.70 -1.83 7.05
N TYR A 101 -16.75 -1.69 7.95
CA TYR A 101 -16.99 -1.14 9.29
C TYR A 101 -16.17 0.10 9.60
N TYR A 102 -15.16 0.39 8.78
CA TYR A 102 -14.31 1.55 8.96
C TYR A 102 -13.74 2.03 7.63
N VAL A 103 -13.82 3.32 7.36
CA VAL A 103 -13.18 3.93 6.19
C VAL A 103 -12.62 5.29 6.58
N ARG A 104 -11.31 5.43 6.50
CA ARG A 104 -10.65 6.72 6.65
C ARG A 104 -9.65 6.91 5.52
N LEU A 105 -10.02 7.76 4.58
CA LEU A 105 -9.24 8.17 3.42
C LEU A 105 -9.02 9.68 3.47
N PRO A 106 -7.96 10.21 2.87
CA PRO A 106 -7.84 11.64 2.61
C PRO A 106 -9.03 12.16 1.80
N GLU A 107 -9.34 13.45 1.93
CA GLU A 107 -10.48 14.06 1.24
C GLU A 107 -10.28 14.13 -0.28
N ASP A 108 -9.06 14.44 -0.70
CA ASP A 108 -8.68 14.51 -2.12
C ASP A 108 -7.59 13.48 -2.40
N VAL A 109 -7.91 12.55 -3.29
CA VAL A 109 -7.01 11.47 -3.75
C VAL A 109 -7.02 11.35 -5.27
N ALA A 110 -7.64 12.31 -5.99
CA ALA A 110 -7.90 12.19 -7.42
C ALA A 110 -6.60 12.11 -8.25
N GLU A 111 -5.58 12.87 -7.88
CA GLU A 111 -4.29 12.92 -8.57
C GLU A 111 -3.18 12.10 -7.89
N ASP A 112 -3.49 11.54 -6.70
CA ASP A 112 -2.55 10.76 -5.92
C ASP A 112 -2.41 9.35 -6.50
N LEU A 113 -1.26 8.71 -6.30
CA LEU A 113 -1.12 7.26 -6.49
C LEU A 113 -1.55 6.56 -5.20
N VAL A 114 -2.67 5.87 -5.27
CA VAL A 114 -3.21 5.10 -4.15
C VAL A 114 -2.73 3.66 -4.26
N VAL A 115 -1.97 3.21 -3.26
CA VAL A 115 -1.48 1.82 -3.16
C VAL A 115 -2.24 1.13 -2.04
N ILE A 116 -3.11 0.19 -2.41
CA ILE A 116 -3.89 -0.62 -1.46
C ILE A 116 -3.09 -1.88 -1.13
N VAL A 117 -3.01 -2.23 0.15
CA VAL A 117 -2.26 -3.40 0.60
C VAL A 117 -3.09 -4.35 1.44
N ASP A 118 -3.01 -5.62 1.05
CA ASP A 118 -3.54 -6.77 1.80
C ASP A 118 -2.61 -7.98 1.52
N PRO A 119 -2.13 -8.69 2.55
CA PRO A 119 -1.22 -9.83 2.36
C PRO A 119 -1.89 -11.08 1.78
N MET A 120 -3.21 -11.13 1.71
CA MET A 120 -3.93 -12.30 1.25
C MET A 120 -5.03 -11.95 0.24
N LEU A 121 -4.80 -12.28 -1.01
CA LEU A 121 -5.81 -12.26 -2.05
C LEU A 121 -6.43 -13.67 -2.20
N ALA A 122 -7.53 -13.94 -1.50
CA ALA A 122 -8.26 -15.22 -1.63
C ALA A 122 -9.28 -15.16 -2.78
N THR A 123 -10.53 -14.83 -2.47
CA THR A 123 -11.59 -14.65 -3.48
C THR A 123 -11.60 -13.27 -4.14
N GLY A 124 -10.81 -12.35 -3.62
CA GLY A 124 -10.74 -10.97 -4.09
C GLY A 124 -11.85 -10.04 -3.56
N GLY A 125 -12.80 -10.55 -2.78
CA GLY A 125 -13.94 -9.74 -2.32
C GLY A 125 -13.55 -8.48 -1.57
N SER A 126 -12.61 -8.57 -0.61
CA SER A 126 -12.10 -7.39 0.12
C SER A 126 -11.33 -6.44 -0.79
N ALA A 127 -10.58 -6.97 -1.76
CA ALA A 127 -9.84 -6.16 -2.72
C ALA A 127 -10.77 -5.35 -3.61
N VAL A 128 -11.80 -6.00 -4.17
CA VAL A 128 -12.81 -5.34 -5.02
C VAL A 128 -13.52 -4.23 -4.23
N GLU A 129 -14.01 -4.54 -3.03
CA GLU A 129 -14.68 -3.54 -2.18
C GLU A 129 -13.76 -2.36 -1.83
N ALA A 130 -12.50 -2.62 -1.49
CA ALA A 130 -11.53 -1.56 -1.20
C ALA A 130 -11.27 -0.67 -2.42
N VAL A 131 -11.12 -1.25 -3.61
CA VAL A 131 -10.94 -0.51 -4.86
C VAL A 131 -12.17 0.35 -5.16
N GLU A 132 -13.39 -0.16 -5.00
CA GLU A 132 -14.62 0.60 -5.22
C GLU A 132 -14.76 1.75 -4.21
N ILE A 133 -14.41 1.54 -2.94
CA ILE A 133 -14.37 2.61 -1.93
C ILE A 133 -13.40 3.71 -2.34
N VAL A 134 -12.19 3.35 -2.76
CA VAL A 134 -11.16 4.32 -3.16
C VAL A 134 -11.57 5.06 -4.44
N LYS A 135 -12.14 4.38 -5.43
CA LYS A 135 -12.72 5.00 -6.64
C LYS A 135 -13.85 5.97 -6.32
N SER A 136 -14.73 5.62 -5.38
CA SER A 136 -15.83 6.49 -4.96
C SER A 136 -15.35 7.81 -4.34
N ARG A 137 -14.08 7.87 -3.88
CA ARG A 137 -13.42 9.09 -3.41
C ARG A 137 -12.65 9.83 -4.51
N GLY A 138 -12.83 9.43 -5.78
CA GLY A 138 -12.27 10.10 -6.94
C GLY A 138 -10.87 9.63 -7.37
N ALA A 139 -10.28 8.64 -6.72
CA ALA A 139 -8.95 8.14 -7.10
C ALA A 139 -8.93 7.59 -8.53
N ARG A 140 -7.97 8.05 -9.32
CA ARG A 140 -7.78 7.66 -10.72
C ARG A 140 -6.61 6.72 -10.93
N HIS A 141 -5.64 6.74 -10.03
CA HIS A 141 -4.41 5.96 -10.09
C HIS A 141 -4.35 5.03 -8.88
N ILE A 142 -4.72 3.77 -9.09
CA ILE A 142 -4.82 2.76 -8.03
C ILE A 142 -3.92 1.59 -8.39
N CYS A 143 -3.12 1.15 -7.42
CA CYS A 143 -2.36 -0.09 -7.42
C CYS A 143 -2.82 -0.95 -6.25
N PHE A 144 -2.94 -2.27 -6.47
CA PHE A 144 -3.26 -3.24 -5.41
C PHE A 144 -2.13 -4.26 -5.31
#